data_27d77df0d72fdd813b897086493a2116
#
_entry.id   27d77df0d72fdd813b897086493a2116
#
_cell.length_a   1.000
_cell.length_b   1.000
_cell.length_c   1.000
_cell.angle_alpha   90.00
_cell.angle_beta   90.00
_cell.angle_gamma   90.00
#
_symmetry.space_group_name_H-M   'P 1'
#
loop_
_entity.id
_entity.type
_entity.pdbx_description
1 polymer ?
#
loop_
_entity_poly.entity_id
_entity_poly.type
_entity_poly.pdbx_seq_one_letter_code
_entity_poly.pdbx_strand_id
1 'polypeptide(L)'
;MKRANLIIIILFTSIVCNAQKYYTRSGVTEFKASEKAFEPVEAINNSTTAIFNINKGEVVAQVFIASFEFKNALMQEHFNENYMESSSYPKAVFKGKIDNFSKDRLKTVSEFDLVGILTVRGKEKKISTKVLVKEINKKLIITSNFMVKPEDFYIKIPSIVQEKIANQIQISIKYELVEKK
;
A
#
# COMPACT_ATOMS: atom_id res chain seq x y z
N MET A 1 -67.78 -4.15 -24.38
CA MET A 1 -66.61 -3.32 -24.20
C MET A 1 -65.65 -4.09 -23.28
N LYS A 2 -64.61 -4.74 -23.84
CA LYS A 2 -63.59 -5.50 -23.11
C LYS A 2 -62.43 -4.58 -22.76
N ARG A 3 -62.17 -4.37 -21.45
CA ARG A 3 -61.01 -3.60 -20.98
C ARG A 3 -59.79 -4.54 -20.99
N ALA A 4 -58.82 -4.27 -21.85
CA ALA A 4 -57.52 -4.96 -21.87
C ALA A 4 -56.66 -4.33 -20.77
N ASN A 5 -56.34 -5.07 -19.74
CA ASN A 5 -55.33 -4.68 -18.74
C ASN A 5 -53.94 -4.96 -19.31
N LEU A 6 -53.22 -3.90 -19.67
CA LEU A 6 -51.83 -3.95 -20.09
C LEU A 6 -50.97 -3.99 -18.82
N ILE A 7 -50.49 -5.17 -18.44
CA ILE A 7 -49.55 -5.33 -17.34
C ILE A 7 -48.15 -5.05 -17.91
N ILE A 8 -47.59 -3.87 -17.62
CA ILE A 8 -46.22 -3.53 -17.92
C ILE A 8 -45.33 -4.20 -16.87
N ILE A 9 -44.73 -5.33 -17.23
CA ILE A 9 -43.67 -5.95 -16.43
C ILE A 9 -42.41 -5.14 -16.63
N ILE A 10 -42.09 -4.26 -15.67
CA ILE A 10 -40.78 -3.58 -15.60
C ILE A 10 -39.77 -4.61 -15.13
N LEU A 11 -39.03 -5.18 -16.10
CA LEU A 11 -37.92 -6.06 -15.82
C LEU A 11 -36.78 -5.22 -15.23
N PHE A 12 -36.68 -5.19 -13.89
CA PHE A 12 -35.58 -4.56 -13.16
C PHE A 12 -34.33 -5.40 -13.41
N THR A 13 -33.61 -5.16 -14.48
CA THR A 13 -32.30 -5.72 -14.71
C THR A 13 -31.33 -5.06 -13.73
N SER A 14 -31.14 -5.68 -12.56
CA SER A 14 -30.07 -5.33 -11.63
C SER A 14 -28.74 -5.59 -12.35
N ILE A 15 -28.11 -4.51 -12.83
CA ILE A 15 -26.72 -4.54 -13.31
C ILE A 15 -25.87 -4.83 -12.07
N VAL A 16 -25.53 -6.11 -11.88
CA VAL A 16 -24.57 -6.53 -10.87
C VAL A 16 -23.21 -6.00 -11.32
N CYS A 17 -22.88 -4.79 -10.87
CA CYS A 17 -21.55 -4.21 -11.08
C CYS A 17 -20.55 -5.02 -10.24
N ASN A 18 -20.05 -6.12 -10.81
CA ASN A 18 -18.99 -6.91 -10.19
C ASN A 18 -17.73 -6.06 -10.14
N ALA A 19 -17.50 -5.43 -8.99
CA ALA A 19 -16.24 -4.76 -8.70
C ALA A 19 -15.16 -5.83 -8.53
N GLN A 20 -14.49 -6.19 -9.63
CA GLN A 20 -13.41 -7.17 -9.63
C GLN A 20 -12.26 -6.64 -8.75
N LYS A 21 -12.08 -7.26 -7.60
CA LYS A 21 -11.07 -6.89 -6.61
C LYS A 21 -10.00 -7.96 -6.55
N TYR A 22 -8.78 -7.52 -6.44
CA TYR A 22 -7.63 -8.36 -6.16
C TYR A 22 -7.13 -8.06 -4.75
N TYR A 23 -6.63 -9.06 -4.03
CA TYR A 23 -6.17 -8.88 -2.66
C TYR A 23 -4.98 -9.76 -2.32
N THR A 24 -4.24 -9.37 -1.28
CA THR A 24 -3.24 -10.18 -0.61
C THR A 24 -3.27 -9.91 0.90
N ARG A 25 -2.75 -10.86 1.69
CA ARG A 25 -2.46 -10.69 3.12
C ARG A 25 -0.99 -10.97 3.44
N SER A 26 -0.21 -11.26 2.42
CA SER A 26 1.22 -11.56 2.49
C SER A 26 2.03 -10.65 1.58
N GLY A 27 1.57 -9.41 1.41
CA GLY A 27 2.33 -8.38 0.71
C GLY A 27 3.60 -8.05 1.47
N VAL A 28 4.67 -7.76 0.73
CA VAL A 28 5.96 -7.38 1.30
C VAL A 28 6.09 -5.87 1.30
N THR A 29 6.41 -5.31 2.44
CA THR A 29 6.78 -3.89 2.60
C THR A 29 8.12 -3.83 3.32
N GLU A 30 9.09 -3.17 2.72
CA GLU A 30 10.42 -2.98 3.29
C GLU A 30 10.69 -1.48 3.45
N PHE A 31 11.52 -1.12 4.42
CA PHE A 31 12.12 0.19 4.46
C PHE A 31 13.62 0.13 4.73
N LYS A 32 14.33 1.15 4.22
CA LYS A 32 15.77 1.37 4.44
C LYS A 32 15.97 2.80 4.88
N ALA A 33 16.57 2.95 6.05
CA ALA A 33 16.71 4.21 6.75
C ALA A 33 18.17 4.58 7.07
N SER A 34 19.13 3.75 6.69
CA SER A 34 20.55 3.97 7.03
C SER A 34 21.26 4.85 6.01
N GLU A 35 22.20 5.65 6.49
CA GLU A 35 23.26 6.20 5.66
C GLU A 35 24.27 5.09 5.31
N LYS A 36 24.87 5.18 4.10
CA LYS A 36 25.69 4.11 3.51
C LYS A 36 26.92 3.70 4.35
N ALA A 37 27.40 4.59 5.23
CA ALA A 37 28.62 4.37 6.00
C ALA A 37 28.39 3.62 7.33
N PHE A 38 27.15 3.33 7.70
CA PHE A 38 26.78 2.80 9.00
C PHE A 38 26.10 1.43 8.91
N GLU A 39 25.90 0.80 10.08
CA GLU A 39 25.11 -0.42 10.19
C GLU A 39 23.72 -0.24 9.56
N PRO A 40 23.26 -1.18 8.71
CA PRO A 40 21.98 -1.06 8.03
C PRO A 40 20.82 -0.96 9.01
N VAL A 41 20.06 0.13 8.92
CA VAL A 41 18.77 0.30 9.58
C VAL A 41 17.69 -0.01 8.55
N GLU A 42 17.28 -1.25 8.53
CA GLU A 42 16.31 -1.79 7.57
C GLU A 42 15.38 -2.78 8.25
N ALA A 43 14.16 -2.86 7.79
CA ALA A 43 13.20 -3.87 8.25
C ALA A 43 12.25 -4.27 7.13
N ILE A 44 11.73 -5.49 7.26
CA ILE A 44 10.79 -6.11 6.33
C ILE A 44 9.50 -6.49 7.06
N ASN A 45 8.38 -6.31 6.39
CA ASN A 45 7.09 -6.83 6.79
C ASN A 45 6.53 -7.70 5.69
N ASN A 46 6.25 -8.98 5.99
CA ASN A 46 5.75 -9.99 5.06
C ASN A 46 4.23 -10.22 5.20
N SER A 47 3.53 -9.35 5.93
CA SER A 47 2.11 -9.51 6.28
C SER A 47 1.24 -8.32 5.88
N THR A 48 1.71 -7.48 4.93
CA THR A 48 0.94 -6.36 4.43
C THR A 48 -0.33 -6.84 3.74
N THR A 49 -1.47 -6.32 4.18
CA THR A 49 -2.75 -6.53 3.49
C THR A 49 -2.95 -5.46 2.44
N ALA A 50 -3.17 -5.85 1.20
CA ALA A 50 -3.47 -4.93 0.12
C ALA A 50 -4.70 -5.37 -0.67
N ILE A 51 -5.48 -4.40 -1.14
CA ILE A 51 -6.65 -4.58 -2.00
C ILE A 51 -6.51 -3.63 -3.19
N PHE A 52 -6.75 -4.16 -4.39
CA PHE A 52 -6.76 -3.39 -5.62
C PHE A 52 -8.09 -3.59 -6.36
N ASN A 53 -8.78 -2.49 -6.64
CA ASN A 53 -9.96 -2.47 -7.49
C ASN A 53 -9.50 -2.21 -8.94
N ILE A 54 -9.45 -3.26 -9.73
CA ILE A 54 -8.91 -3.21 -11.09
C ILE A 54 -9.75 -2.34 -12.05
N ASN A 55 -11.04 -2.16 -11.77
CA ASN A 55 -11.92 -1.37 -12.63
C ASN A 55 -11.77 0.15 -12.38
N LYS A 56 -11.36 0.52 -11.16
CA LYS A 56 -11.22 1.92 -10.74
C LYS A 56 -9.77 2.38 -10.64
N GLY A 57 -8.80 1.44 -10.65
CA GLY A 57 -7.40 1.72 -10.36
C GLY A 57 -7.12 2.06 -8.89
N GLU A 58 -8.08 1.82 -7.98
CA GLU A 58 -7.95 2.15 -6.56
C GLU A 58 -7.16 1.08 -5.81
N VAL A 59 -6.19 1.50 -5.01
CA VAL A 59 -5.38 0.64 -4.16
C VAL A 59 -5.46 1.09 -2.70
N VAL A 60 -5.62 0.11 -1.81
CA VAL A 60 -5.52 0.30 -0.36
C VAL A 60 -4.55 -0.73 0.18
N ALA A 61 -3.57 -0.28 0.95
CA ALA A 61 -2.64 -1.16 1.65
C ALA A 61 -2.58 -0.80 3.14
N GLN A 62 -2.48 -1.81 4.00
CA GLN A 62 -2.36 -1.67 5.44
C GLN A 62 -1.25 -2.58 5.95
N VAL A 63 -0.38 -2.05 6.78
CA VAL A 63 0.68 -2.79 7.46
C VAL A 63 0.57 -2.56 8.97
N PHE A 64 0.78 -3.63 9.76
CA PHE A 64 0.94 -3.51 11.20
C PHE A 64 2.38 -3.13 11.52
N ILE A 65 2.56 -2.09 12.32
CA ILE A 65 3.88 -1.54 12.66
C ILE A 65 4.70 -2.57 13.45
N ALA A 66 4.11 -3.22 14.43
CA ALA A 66 4.79 -4.23 15.24
C ALA A 66 5.20 -5.50 14.46
N SER A 67 4.71 -5.66 13.23
CA SER A 67 5.07 -6.81 12.36
C SER A 67 6.24 -6.52 11.42
N PHE A 68 6.93 -5.40 11.58
CA PHE A 68 8.22 -5.19 10.92
C PHE A 68 9.30 -5.97 11.67
N GLU A 69 10.08 -6.75 10.93
CA GLU A 69 11.16 -7.58 11.43
C GLU A 69 12.50 -6.92 11.10
N PHE A 70 13.30 -6.70 12.13
CA PHE A 70 14.66 -6.19 12.07
C PHE A 70 15.66 -7.31 12.31
N LYS A 71 16.87 -7.16 11.79
CA LYS A 71 17.98 -8.06 12.13
C LYS A 71 18.44 -7.91 13.59
N ASN A 72 18.25 -6.72 14.17
CA ASN A 72 18.67 -6.38 15.52
C ASN A 72 17.43 -6.13 16.39
N ALA A 73 17.27 -6.90 17.48
CA ALA A 73 16.12 -6.82 18.37
C ALA A 73 15.98 -5.45 19.07
N LEU A 74 17.10 -4.84 19.45
CA LEU A 74 17.08 -3.51 20.08
C LEU A 74 16.62 -2.43 19.08
N MET A 75 17.01 -2.52 17.82
CA MET A 75 16.48 -1.63 16.77
C MET A 75 14.98 -1.80 16.58
N GLN A 76 14.49 -3.03 16.64
CA GLN A 76 13.05 -3.32 16.55
C GLN A 76 12.27 -2.73 17.74
N GLU A 77 12.79 -2.86 18.96
CA GLU A 77 12.21 -2.28 20.16
C GLU A 77 12.15 -0.75 20.03
N HIS A 78 13.28 -0.09 19.74
CA HIS A 78 13.33 1.35 19.55
C HIS A 78 12.37 1.83 18.41
N PHE A 79 12.31 1.10 17.32
CA PHE A 79 11.38 1.40 16.23
C PHE A 79 9.93 1.38 16.74
N ASN A 80 9.54 0.34 17.45
CA ASN A 80 8.18 0.19 17.94
C ASN A 80 7.82 1.22 19.02
N GLU A 81 8.71 1.46 19.97
CA GLU A 81 8.40 2.24 21.18
C GLU A 81 8.71 3.73 21.00
N ASN A 82 9.91 4.05 20.48
CA ASN A 82 10.39 5.42 20.47
C ASN A 82 10.03 6.18 19.19
N TYR A 83 9.99 5.48 18.04
CA TYR A 83 9.76 6.14 16.75
C TYR A 83 8.32 6.02 16.29
N MET A 84 7.76 4.82 16.33
CA MET A 84 6.44 4.56 15.75
C MET A 84 5.33 4.57 16.78
N GLU A 85 5.63 4.44 18.09
CA GLU A 85 4.64 4.34 19.16
C GLU A 85 3.55 3.32 18.79
N SER A 86 3.99 2.10 18.42
CA SER A 86 3.15 1.10 17.78
C SER A 86 1.96 0.63 18.62
N SER A 87 2.03 0.80 19.95
CA SER A 87 0.91 0.55 20.87
C SER A 87 -0.23 1.56 20.66
N SER A 88 0.09 2.83 20.38
CA SER A 88 -0.89 3.90 20.14
C SER A 88 -1.27 4.00 18.66
N TYR A 89 -0.32 3.75 17.78
CA TYR A 89 -0.48 3.83 16.32
C TYR A 89 -0.13 2.50 15.65
N PRO A 90 -0.95 1.46 15.81
CA PRO A 90 -0.57 0.10 15.42
C PRO A 90 -0.45 -0.13 13.92
N LYS A 91 -0.89 0.83 13.09
CA LYS A 91 -1.00 0.63 11.64
C LYS A 91 -0.48 1.83 10.86
N ALA A 92 0.16 1.53 9.71
CA ALA A 92 0.26 2.48 8.62
C ALA A 92 -0.70 2.07 7.50
N VAL A 93 -1.31 3.06 6.83
CA VAL A 93 -2.32 2.84 5.79
C VAL A 93 -2.02 3.73 4.59
N PHE A 94 -2.04 3.14 3.40
CA PHE A 94 -2.00 3.87 2.14
C PHE A 94 -3.34 3.71 1.42
N LYS A 95 -3.90 4.83 0.93
CA LYS A 95 -5.08 4.86 0.07
C LYS A 95 -4.76 5.69 -1.15
N GLY A 96 -4.81 5.10 -2.33
CA GLY A 96 -4.43 5.80 -3.54
C GLY A 96 -5.12 5.28 -4.79
N LYS A 97 -4.76 5.90 -5.91
CA LYS A 97 -5.26 5.57 -7.23
C LYS A 97 -4.11 5.55 -8.23
N ILE A 98 -4.13 4.56 -9.08
CA ILE A 98 -3.25 4.44 -10.24
C ILE A 98 -3.92 5.23 -11.38
N ASP A 99 -3.24 6.28 -11.84
CA ASP A 99 -3.75 7.12 -12.89
C ASP A 99 -3.67 6.42 -14.26
N ASN A 100 -4.69 6.64 -15.10
CA ASN A 100 -4.79 6.06 -16.44
C ASN A 100 -4.57 4.54 -16.49
N PHE A 101 -5.00 3.84 -15.42
CA PHE A 101 -4.93 2.40 -15.35
C PHE A 101 -5.79 1.75 -16.43
N SER A 102 -5.21 0.77 -17.15
CA SER A 102 -5.92 -0.04 -18.14
C SER A 102 -5.50 -1.51 -18.01
N LYS A 103 -6.48 -2.42 -18.03
CA LYS A 103 -6.24 -3.86 -18.03
C LYS A 103 -5.48 -4.33 -19.28
N ASP A 104 -5.68 -3.69 -20.42
CA ASP A 104 -5.04 -4.08 -21.68
C ASP A 104 -3.52 -3.93 -21.63
N ARG A 105 -3.03 -3.02 -20.78
CA ARG A 105 -1.60 -2.81 -20.54
C ARG A 105 -0.95 -3.87 -19.64
N LEU A 106 -1.73 -4.72 -18.96
CA LEU A 106 -1.19 -5.73 -18.04
C LEU A 106 -0.57 -6.95 -18.72
N LYS A 107 -0.76 -7.12 -20.03
CA LYS A 107 -0.11 -8.17 -20.83
C LYS A 107 1.41 -8.03 -20.83
N THR A 108 1.91 -6.84 -20.59
CA THR A 108 3.32 -6.52 -20.38
C THR A 108 3.49 -5.80 -19.05
N VAL A 109 4.73 -5.76 -18.52
CA VAL A 109 5.02 -4.92 -17.37
C VAL A 109 4.76 -3.47 -17.75
N SER A 110 3.86 -2.81 -17.07
CA SER A 110 3.51 -1.41 -17.35
C SER A 110 3.75 -0.54 -16.14
N GLU A 111 4.35 0.61 -16.38
CA GLU A 111 4.55 1.67 -15.41
C GLU A 111 3.36 2.63 -15.45
N PHE A 112 2.92 3.04 -14.27
CA PHE A 112 1.83 4.00 -14.06
C PHE A 112 2.21 5.00 -12.98
N ASP A 113 1.52 6.12 -12.96
CA ASP A 113 1.56 7.05 -11.85
C ASP A 113 0.60 6.59 -10.74
N LEU A 114 1.10 6.56 -9.50
CA LEU A 114 0.32 6.24 -8.30
C LEU A 114 0.30 7.47 -7.40
N VAL A 115 -0.89 7.96 -7.12
CA VAL A 115 -1.10 9.10 -6.22
C VAL A 115 -2.02 8.66 -5.09
N GLY A 116 -1.67 9.01 -3.86
CA GLY A 116 -2.49 8.65 -2.71
C GLY A 116 -2.07 9.35 -1.42
N ILE A 117 -2.72 8.95 -0.34
CA ILE A 117 -2.44 9.42 1.02
C ILE A 117 -1.85 8.27 1.82
N LEU A 118 -0.68 8.50 2.38
CA LEU A 118 -0.04 7.62 3.35
C LEU A 118 -0.29 8.19 4.76
N THR A 119 -0.87 7.37 5.62
CA THR A 119 -1.11 7.70 7.02
C THR A 119 -0.16 6.89 7.89
N VAL A 120 0.68 7.57 8.68
CA VAL A 120 1.62 6.98 9.66
C VAL A 120 1.51 7.79 10.95
N ARG A 121 1.44 7.12 12.11
CA ARG A 121 1.25 7.79 13.43
C ARG A 121 0.12 8.82 13.43
N GLY A 122 -0.99 8.53 12.75
CA GLY A 122 -2.13 9.44 12.63
C GLY A 122 -1.87 10.70 11.79
N LYS A 123 -0.72 10.81 11.11
CA LYS A 123 -0.38 11.92 10.21
C LYS A 123 -0.49 11.49 8.78
N GLU A 124 -1.04 12.35 7.95
CA GLU A 124 -1.30 12.09 6.54
C GLU A 124 -0.32 12.87 5.65
N LYS A 125 0.24 12.16 4.67
CA LYS A 125 1.08 12.76 3.64
C LYS A 125 0.64 12.29 2.28
N LYS A 126 0.52 13.22 1.34
CA LYS A 126 0.32 12.89 -0.08
C LYS A 126 1.60 12.30 -0.65
N ILE A 127 1.49 11.12 -1.25
CA ILE A 127 2.56 10.43 -1.96
C ILE A 127 2.21 10.41 -3.43
N SER A 128 3.20 10.73 -4.28
CA SER A 128 3.13 10.57 -5.72
C SER A 128 4.38 9.81 -6.16
N THR A 129 4.19 8.66 -6.80
CA THR A 129 5.28 7.76 -7.19
C THR A 129 4.93 6.97 -8.44
N LYS A 130 5.92 6.26 -8.98
CA LYS A 130 5.70 5.28 -10.05
C LYS A 130 5.39 3.91 -9.45
N VAL A 131 4.51 3.17 -10.11
CA VAL A 131 4.17 1.80 -9.77
C VAL A 131 4.25 0.93 -11.02
N LEU A 132 4.89 -0.22 -10.90
CA LEU A 132 4.89 -1.24 -11.93
C LEU A 132 3.79 -2.24 -11.62
N VAL A 133 2.95 -2.52 -12.61
CA VAL A 133 1.88 -3.52 -12.52
C VAL A 133 2.05 -4.53 -13.65
N LYS A 134 1.98 -5.81 -13.32
CA LYS A 134 2.00 -6.90 -14.30
C LYS A 134 1.09 -8.04 -13.88
N GLU A 135 0.59 -8.79 -14.85
CA GLU A 135 -0.15 -10.02 -14.60
C GLU A 135 0.74 -11.23 -14.90
N ILE A 136 0.85 -12.15 -13.94
CA ILE A 136 1.55 -13.44 -14.11
C ILE A 136 0.66 -14.53 -13.51
N ASN A 137 0.31 -15.54 -14.28
CA ASN A 137 -0.46 -16.69 -13.81
C ASN A 137 -1.76 -16.29 -13.08
N LYS A 138 -2.49 -15.32 -13.61
CA LYS A 138 -3.73 -14.74 -13.04
C LYS A 138 -3.53 -14.04 -11.70
N LYS A 139 -2.30 -13.75 -11.30
CA LYS A 139 -1.97 -12.88 -10.17
C LYS A 139 -1.54 -11.52 -10.67
N LEU A 140 -1.94 -10.46 -9.98
CA LEU A 140 -1.41 -9.13 -10.20
C LEU A 140 -0.22 -8.90 -9.27
N ILE A 141 0.90 -8.50 -9.85
CA ILE A 141 2.10 -8.14 -9.11
C ILE A 141 2.23 -6.62 -9.20
N ILE A 142 2.22 -5.97 -8.05
CA ILE A 142 2.38 -4.52 -7.90
C ILE A 142 3.68 -4.26 -7.16
N THR A 143 4.57 -3.47 -7.76
CA THR A 143 5.83 -3.04 -7.11
C THR A 143 6.01 -1.54 -7.23
N SER A 144 6.54 -0.92 -6.19
CA SER A 144 6.90 0.50 -6.19
C SER A 144 8.05 0.76 -5.22
N ASN A 145 8.81 1.82 -5.50
CA ASN A 145 9.82 2.36 -4.59
C ASN A 145 9.59 3.86 -4.48
N PHE A 146 9.55 4.38 -3.26
CA PHE A 146 9.38 5.79 -3.01
C PHE A 146 10.09 6.22 -1.73
N MET A 147 10.23 7.52 -1.56
CA MET A 147 10.91 8.09 -0.40
C MET A 147 9.89 8.81 0.49
N VAL A 148 10.11 8.72 1.80
CA VAL A 148 9.35 9.48 2.80
C VAL A 148 10.33 10.12 3.79
N LYS A 149 9.91 11.21 4.42
CA LYS A 149 10.69 11.85 5.48
C LYS A 149 10.05 11.56 6.83
N PRO A 150 10.80 11.17 7.86
CA PRO A 150 10.28 11.00 9.22
C PRO A 150 9.56 12.24 9.75
N GLU A 151 10.08 13.43 9.44
CA GLU A 151 9.49 14.71 9.84
C GLU A 151 8.06 14.94 9.33
N ASP A 152 7.71 14.40 8.14
CA ASP A 152 6.36 14.48 7.58
C ASP A 152 5.31 13.79 8.47
N PHE A 153 5.74 12.88 9.33
CA PHE A 153 4.89 12.12 10.25
C PHE A 153 5.18 12.45 11.73
N TYR A 154 5.89 13.57 11.97
CA TYR A 154 6.33 14.00 13.31
C TYR A 154 7.16 12.95 14.06
N ILE A 155 7.92 12.15 13.32
CA ILE A 155 8.89 11.22 13.90
C ILE A 155 10.20 11.98 14.10
N LYS A 156 10.57 12.19 15.36
CA LYS A 156 11.81 12.87 15.74
C LYS A 156 12.95 11.88 15.81
N ILE A 157 14.01 12.14 15.08
CA ILE A 157 15.26 11.39 15.16
C ILE A 157 16.17 12.11 16.15
N PRO A 158 16.59 11.45 17.28
CA PRO A 158 17.50 12.06 18.25
C PRO A 158 18.84 12.43 17.60
N SER A 159 19.40 13.56 18.01
CA SER A 159 20.66 14.09 17.46
C SER A 159 21.83 13.08 17.53
N ILE A 160 21.88 12.27 18.58
CA ILE A 160 22.94 11.27 18.79
C ILE A 160 22.97 10.16 17.71
N VAL A 161 21.85 9.93 17.01
CA VAL A 161 21.75 8.93 15.92
C VAL A 161 21.45 9.56 14.57
N GLN A 162 21.33 10.89 14.51
CA GLN A 162 20.92 11.61 13.31
C GLN A 162 21.85 11.37 12.13
N GLU A 163 23.15 11.23 12.37
CA GLU A 163 24.13 10.93 11.31
C GLU A 163 24.02 9.51 10.75
N LYS A 164 23.38 8.60 11.50
CA LYS A 164 23.21 7.18 11.11
C LYS A 164 21.89 6.93 10.37
N ILE A 165 20.94 7.83 10.51
CA ILE A 165 19.60 7.70 9.91
C ILE A 165 19.47 8.67 8.74
N ALA A 166 19.14 8.15 7.58
CA ALA A 166 18.94 8.96 6.38
C ALA A 166 17.76 9.95 6.57
N ASN A 167 17.90 11.15 6.04
CA ASN A 167 16.85 12.16 6.06
C ASN A 167 15.62 11.74 5.24
N GLN A 168 15.80 10.83 4.29
CA GLN A 168 14.76 10.23 3.48
C GLN A 168 14.84 8.71 3.59
N ILE A 169 13.73 8.12 3.99
CA ILE A 169 13.57 6.68 4.16
C ILE A 169 13.04 6.08 2.86
N GLN A 170 13.77 5.13 2.31
CA GLN A 170 13.31 4.39 1.14
C GLN A 170 12.27 3.34 1.56
N ILE A 171 11.11 3.37 0.91
CA ILE A 171 10.06 2.37 1.04
C ILE A 171 9.99 1.56 -0.25
N SER A 172 10.03 0.24 -0.13
CA SER A 172 9.86 -0.70 -1.23
C SER A 172 8.66 -1.59 -0.96
N ILE A 173 7.80 -1.77 -1.95
CA ILE A 173 6.64 -2.64 -1.85
C ILE A 173 6.65 -3.68 -2.97
N LYS A 174 6.21 -4.90 -2.63
CA LYS A 174 5.91 -5.96 -3.58
C LYS A 174 4.67 -6.72 -3.13
N TYR A 175 3.58 -6.56 -3.86
CA TYR A 175 2.30 -7.19 -3.55
C TYR A 175 1.91 -8.16 -4.67
N GLU A 176 1.73 -9.43 -4.31
CA GLU A 176 1.16 -10.45 -5.19
C GLU A 176 -0.31 -10.64 -4.82
N LEU A 177 -1.20 -10.13 -5.66
CA LEU A 177 -2.63 -10.14 -5.38
C LEU A 177 -3.34 -11.21 -6.22
N VAL A 178 -4.29 -11.90 -5.59
CA VAL A 178 -5.20 -12.83 -6.23
C VAL A 178 -6.59 -12.26 -6.34
N GLU A 179 -7.35 -12.69 -7.33
CA GLU A 179 -8.73 -12.26 -7.50
C GLU A 179 -9.57 -12.69 -6.30
N LYS A 180 -10.33 -11.76 -5.76
CA LYS A 180 -11.28 -12.04 -4.68
C LYS A 180 -12.56 -12.60 -5.32
N LYS A 181 -12.80 -13.86 -5.08
CA LYS A 181 -14.06 -14.54 -5.44
C LYS A 181 -15.21 -14.07 -4.55
#